data_c45d6c111e496be25c80d2a5dc0bf91c
#
_entry.id   c45d6c111e496be25c80d2a5dc0bf91c
#
_cell.length_a   1.000
_cell.length_b   1.000
_cell.length_c   1.000
_cell.angle_alpha   90.00
_cell.angle_beta   90.00
_cell.angle_gamma   90.00
#
_symmetry.space_group_name_H-M   'P 1'
#
loop_
_entity.id
_entity.type
_entity.pdbx_description
1 polymer ?
#
loop_
_entity_poly.entity_id
_entity_poly.type
_entity_poly.pdbx_seq_one_letter_code
_entity_poly.pdbx_strand_id
1 'polypeptide(L)'
;QRMRQLSAREFHQIAGRAGRAGYATAGTVVVMAPEHDIENAQALAKAGDDPKKLRKVVRKKAPTGFVNWGEASFEKLVAAEPEPLTPHLQLSAAMLINVIARGGDAFANVRSLVFDNHEPRARQYELARRALGIFRTLVIAGVVEVVPAAVPGVAPGIRLTVDLQPNFALNQPLSPFALAAIELLDPEADASVARQVAAPAPAHAPALDVLSDDATSDPALSGDATSDATDPEAGATAPADASSPAPAASTAGTGHYALDVVSIIEATLDDPRPVLSQQQFLARGEAVGAMKRAGIEYDERMELLEAITYPKPLEELLAQSFEVFASSQPWVRDFELSPKSVVRDMFERALSFGEFISQYQLARSEGLVLRYLSDAYRA
;
A
#
# COMPACT_ATOMS: atom_id res chain seq x y z
N GLN A 1 22.07 3.94 7.55
CA GLN A 1 21.14 4.73 8.40
C GLN A 1 21.78 6.09 8.65
N ARG A 2 21.06 7.18 8.38
CA ARG A 2 21.51 8.52 8.77
C ARG A 2 21.34 8.69 10.29
N MET A 3 22.39 9.09 10.97
CA MET A 3 22.28 9.51 12.37
C MET A 3 21.43 10.78 12.45
N ARG A 4 20.50 10.83 13.40
CA ARG A 4 19.64 11.99 13.69
C ARG A 4 19.53 12.21 15.19
N GLN A 5 19.19 13.41 15.58
CA GLN A 5 18.85 13.68 16.98
C GLN A 5 17.54 12.98 17.35
N LEU A 6 17.45 12.52 18.60
CA LEU A 6 16.22 12.02 19.17
C LEU A 6 15.21 13.17 19.33
N SER A 7 13.94 12.88 19.08
CA SER A 7 12.84 13.75 19.49
C SER A 7 12.64 13.67 21.02
N ALA A 8 11.96 14.64 21.61
CA ALA A 8 11.66 14.61 23.05
C ALA A 8 10.87 13.36 23.43
N ARG A 9 9.90 12.97 22.58
CA ARG A 9 9.12 11.75 22.77
C ARG A 9 10.00 10.49 22.77
N GLU A 10 10.86 10.33 21.76
CA GLU A 10 11.77 9.18 21.67
C GLU A 10 12.66 9.10 22.90
N PHE A 11 13.21 10.25 23.33
CA PHE A 11 14.01 10.32 24.54
C PHE A 11 13.19 9.89 25.77
N HIS A 12 12.02 10.45 26.00
CA HIS A 12 11.18 10.10 27.14
C HIS A 12 10.67 8.67 27.11
N GLN A 13 10.42 8.08 25.94
CA GLN A 13 10.11 6.67 25.81
C GLN A 13 11.27 5.75 26.21
N ILE A 14 12.51 6.13 25.89
CA ILE A 14 13.71 5.39 26.29
C ILE A 14 13.95 5.59 27.79
N ALA A 15 13.93 6.83 28.26
CA ALA A 15 14.17 7.19 29.65
C ALA A 15 13.10 6.61 30.60
N GLY A 16 11.85 6.60 30.18
CA GLY A 16 10.71 6.05 30.95
C GLY A 16 10.76 4.53 31.14
N ARG A 17 11.70 3.84 30.54
CA ARG A 17 11.98 2.41 30.81
C ARG A 17 12.95 2.21 31.98
N ALA A 18 13.57 3.26 32.48
CA ALA A 18 14.39 3.22 33.67
C ALA A 18 13.48 3.13 34.91
N GLY A 19 13.47 1.96 35.54
CA GLY A 19 12.54 1.62 36.61
C GLY A 19 11.31 0.82 36.15
N ARG A 20 10.77 0.01 37.07
CA ARG A 20 9.53 -0.75 36.85
C ARG A 20 8.41 -0.23 37.73
N ALA A 21 7.29 0.10 37.14
CA ALA A 21 6.10 0.45 37.90
C ALA A 21 5.75 -0.65 38.91
N GLY A 22 5.57 -0.28 40.18
CA GLY A 22 5.31 -1.22 41.27
C GLY A 22 6.55 -1.84 41.93
N TYR A 23 7.75 -1.68 41.36
CA TYR A 23 8.99 -2.23 41.94
C TYR A 23 10.07 -1.18 42.24
N ALA A 24 10.08 -0.08 41.48
CA ALA A 24 11.05 0.97 41.65
C ALA A 24 10.39 2.34 41.70
N THR A 25 10.77 3.18 42.68
CA THR A 25 10.28 4.55 42.84
C THR A 25 11.10 5.56 42.05
N ALA A 26 12.31 5.19 41.61
CA ALA A 26 13.22 6.03 40.85
C ALA A 26 14.02 5.19 39.86
N GLY A 27 14.33 5.77 38.71
CA GLY A 27 15.21 5.18 37.70
C GLY A 27 16.30 6.18 37.30
N THR A 28 17.48 5.68 36.97
CA THR A 28 18.61 6.51 36.51
C THR A 28 18.81 6.28 35.01
N VAL A 29 18.91 7.38 34.28
CA VAL A 29 19.25 7.40 32.84
C VAL A 29 20.64 7.99 32.70
N VAL A 30 21.54 7.24 32.07
CA VAL A 30 22.92 7.67 31.84
C VAL A 30 23.12 7.82 30.32
N VAL A 31 23.65 8.97 29.93
CA VAL A 31 23.98 9.28 28.53
C VAL A 31 25.48 9.46 28.42
N MET A 32 26.12 8.78 27.46
CA MET A 32 27.56 8.94 27.19
C MET A 32 27.81 10.24 26.44
N ALA A 33 28.72 11.07 26.94
CA ALA A 33 29.18 12.24 26.21
C ALA A 33 29.93 11.83 24.92
N PRO A 34 29.92 12.67 23.87
CA PRO A 34 30.72 12.43 22.68
C PRO A 34 32.21 12.30 22.97
N GLU A 35 32.92 11.40 22.29
CA GLU A 35 34.34 11.13 22.54
C GLU A 35 35.19 12.38 22.40
N HIS A 36 34.95 13.20 21.40
CA HIS A 36 35.70 14.47 21.21
C HIS A 36 35.45 15.47 22.33
N ASP A 37 34.28 15.46 22.98
CA ASP A 37 34.01 16.34 24.15
C ASP A 37 34.72 15.82 25.40
N ILE A 38 34.74 14.49 25.58
CA ILE A 38 35.50 13.85 26.69
C ILE A 38 36.99 14.17 26.57
N GLU A 39 37.56 14.02 25.37
CA GLU A 39 38.98 14.32 25.13
C GLU A 39 39.27 15.80 25.31
N ASN A 40 38.40 16.70 24.87
CA ASN A 40 38.53 18.13 25.07
C ASN A 40 38.47 18.50 26.57
N ALA A 41 37.56 17.91 27.32
CA ALA A 41 37.45 18.10 28.74
C ALA A 41 38.72 17.60 29.50
N GLN A 42 39.23 16.42 29.11
CA GLN A 42 40.48 15.89 29.66
C GLN A 42 41.70 16.78 29.33
N ALA A 43 41.77 17.33 28.11
CA ALA A 43 42.85 18.24 27.72
C ALA A 43 42.79 19.55 28.49
N LEU A 44 41.61 20.09 28.76
CA LEU A 44 41.39 21.26 29.59
C LEU A 44 41.77 20.99 31.06
N ALA A 45 41.32 19.84 31.60
CA ALA A 45 41.66 19.44 32.98
C ALA A 45 43.17 19.26 33.18
N LYS A 46 43.91 18.72 32.19
CA LYS A 46 45.36 18.61 32.22
C LYS A 46 46.08 19.96 32.16
N ALA A 47 45.49 20.96 31.49
CA ALA A 47 46.07 22.31 31.45
C ALA A 47 45.92 23.06 32.77
N GLY A 48 44.93 22.71 33.60
CA GLY A 48 44.65 23.37 34.88
C GLY A 48 44.32 24.85 34.69
N ASP A 49 44.61 25.67 35.72
CA ASP A 49 44.37 27.11 35.72
C ASP A 49 45.50 27.94 35.08
N ASP A 50 46.52 27.30 34.44
CA ASP A 50 47.63 27.97 33.80
C ASP A 50 47.20 28.63 32.47
N PRO A 51 47.16 29.98 32.38
CA PRO A 51 46.69 30.69 31.16
C PRO A 51 47.55 30.40 29.93
N LYS A 52 48.86 30.08 30.11
CA LYS A 52 49.76 29.76 29.00
C LYS A 52 49.49 28.37 28.44
N LYS A 53 49.12 27.40 29.28
CA LYS A 53 48.75 26.02 28.87
C LYS A 53 47.36 26.00 28.26
N LEU A 54 46.38 26.70 28.80
CA LEU A 54 45.04 26.81 28.27
C LEU A 54 45.02 27.36 26.85
N ARG A 55 45.86 28.35 26.51
CA ARG A 55 45.99 28.89 25.14
C ARG A 55 46.58 27.90 24.12
N LYS A 56 47.28 26.87 24.60
CA LYS A 56 47.92 25.85 23.76
C LYS A 56 47.02 24.62 23.53
N VAL A 57 45.90 24.50 24.23
CA VAL A 57 45.00 23.36 24.07
C VAL A 57 44.32 23.45 22.72
N VAL A 58 44.64 22.48 21.84
CA VAL A 58 43.95 22.30 20.55
C VAL A 58 42.71 21.43 20.78
N ARG A 59 41.52 22.01 20.59
CA ARG A 59 40.28 21.29 20.75
C ARG A 59 40.01 20.40 19.51
N LYS A 60 39.68 19.14 19.75
CA LYS A 60 39.21 18.22 18.72
C LYS A 60 37.83 18.64 18.21
N LYS A 61 37.67 18.62 16.91
CA LYS A 61 36.36 18.86 16.24
C LYS A 61 35.57 17.56 16.14
N ALA A 62 34.24 17.68 16.09
CA ALA A 62 33.37 16.54 15.82
C ALA A 62 33.73 15.86 14.48
N PRO A 63 33.67 14.52 14.41
CA PRO A 63 33.87 13.79 13.14
C PRO A 63 32.90 14.26 12.05
N THR A 64 33.31 14.12 10.79
CA THR A 64 32.44 14.43 9.63
C THR A 64 31.18 13.57 9.67
N GLY A 65 30.01 14.19 9.55
CA GLY A 65 28.70 13.50 9.59
C GLY A 65 28.18 13.23 11.02
N PHE A 66 28.89 13.68 12.05
CA PHE A 66 28.41 13.62 13.42
C PHE A 66 27.24 14.58 13.64
N VAL A 67 26.15 14.06 14.21
CA VAL A 67 25.02 14.89 14.63
C VAL A 67 25.39 15.55 15.94
N ASN A 68 25.61 16.88 15.88
CA ASN A 68 26.09 17.63 17.01
C ASN A 68 25.10 17.59 18.18
N TRP A 69 25.58 17.12 19.35
CA TRP A 69 24.84 17.12 20.60
C TRP A 69 25.83 17.30 21.77
N GLY A 70 25.34 17.76 22.89
CA GLY A 70 26.13 17.98 24.10
C GLY A 70 25.22 18.20 25.29
N GLU A 71 25.79 18.57 26.43
CA GLU A 71 25.05 18.75 27.69
C GLU A 71 23.82 19.66 27.54
N ALA A 72 23.96 20.81 26.88
CA ALA A 72 22.85 21.73 26.65
C ALA A 72 21.75 21.13 25.76
N SER A 73 22.09 20.25 24.81
CA SER A 73 21.10 19.53 23.98
C SER A 73 20.40 18.46 24.81
N PHE A 74 21.11 17.79 25.69
CA PHE A 74 20.55 16.81 26.60
C PHE A 74 19.60 17.45 27.61
N GLU A 75 19.99 18.56 28.26
CA GLU A 75 19.13 19.30 29.16
C GLU A 75 17.84 19.77 28.49
N LYS A 76 17.93 20.25 27.25
CA LYS A 76 16.74 20.59 26.44
C LYS A 76 15.83 19.40 26.20
N LEU A 77 16.36 18.20 25.90
CA LEU A 77 15.56 16.99 25.74
C LEU A 77 14.88 16.55 27.03
N VAL A 78 15.57 16.67 28.16
CA VAL A 78 15.04 16.35 29.50
C VAL A 78 13.89 17.29 29.85
N ALA A 79 14.02 18.59 29.56
CA ALA A 79 13.03 19.60 29.89
C ALA A 79 11.87 19.70 28.83
N ALA A 80 12.08 19.20 27.64
CA ALA A 80 11.08 19.31 26.58
C ALA A 80 9.86 18.40 26.82
N GLU A 81 8.68 18.93 26.60
CA GLU A 81 7.47 18.11 26.55
C GLU A 81 7.48 17.20 25.31
N PRO A 82 7.00 15.94 25.45
CA PRO A 82 6.87 15.04 24.31
C PRO A 82 5.95 15.64 23.23
N GLU A 83 6.38 15.56 21.99
CA GLU A 83 5.58 16.06 20.86
C GLU A 83 4.21 15.35 20.81
N PRO A 84 3.12 16.04 20.48
CA PRO A 84 1.78 15.46 20.38
C PRO A 84 1.77 14.32 19.35
N LEU A 85 1.03 13.25 19.65
CA LEU A 85 0.85 12.14 18.70
C LEU A 85 -0.01 12.63 17.53
N THR A 86 0.50 12.44 16.33
CA THR A 86 -0.26 12.68 15.11
C THR A 86 -0.87 11.36 14.66
N PRO A 87 -2.18 11.24 14.59
CA PRO A 87 -2.81 10.02 14.09
C PRO A 87 -2.54 9.83 12.60
N HIS A 88 -2.40 8.58 12.18
CA HIS A 88 -2.19 8.18 10.79
C HIS A 88 -3.05 6.95 10.48
N LEU A 89 -4.37 7.10 10.63
CA LEU A 89 -5.29 6.03 10.29
C LEU A 89 -5.28 5.78 8.78
N GLN A 90 -5.02 4.53 8.40
CA GLN A 90 -5.14 4.06 7.03
C GLN A 90 -6.23 2.99 6.98
N LEU A 91 -7.26 3.23 6.18
CA LEU A 91 -8.30 2.24 5.95
C LEU A 91 -7.85 1.22 4.91
N SER A 92 -8.03 -0.06 5.24
CA SER A 92 -7.81 -1.18 4.33
C SER A 92 -9.08 -2.00 4.14
N ALA A 93 -9.12 -2.83 3.09
CA ALA A 93 -10.21 -3.78 2.86
C ALA A 93 -10.39 -4.72 4.05
N ALA A 94 -9.30 -5.23 4.62
CA ALA A 94 -9.31 -6.08 5.81
C ALA A 94 -10.00 -5.41 7.01
N MET A 95 -9.73 -4.11 7.25
CA MET A 95 -10.39 -3.39 8.34
C MET A 95 -11.90 -3.29 8.14
N LEU A 96 -12.34 -2.98 6.91
CA LEU A 96 -13.78 -2.90 6.60
C LEU A 96 -14.46 -4.26 6.73
N ILE A 97 -13.85 -5.32 6.19
CA ILE A 97 -14.34 -6.69 6.31
C ILE A 97 -14.47 -7.08 7.79
N ASN A 98 -13.45 -6.83 8.61
CA ASN A 98 -13.49 -7.11 10.03
C ASN A 98 -14.58 -6.34 10.78
N VAL A 99 -14.84 -5.09 10.39
CA VAL A 99 -15.90 -4.28 11.00
C VAL A 99 -17.27 -4.80 10.59
N ILE A 100 -17.46 -5.21 9.33
CA ILE A 100 -18.70 -5.82 8.83
C ILE A 100 -18.94 -7.18 9.49
N ALA A 101 -17.89 -8.00 9.66
CA ALA A 101 -17.96 -9.33 10.27
C ALA A 101 -18.38 -9.31 11.74
N ARG A 102 -18.22 -8.20 12.45
CA ARG A 102 -18.64 -8.07 13.86
C ARG A 102 -20.16 -8.16 14.05
N GLY A 103 -20.91 -8.02 12.97
CA GLY A 103 -22.37 -8.02 13.01
C GLY A 103 -22.97 -6.70 13.54
N GLY A 104 -24.29 -6.69 13.69
CA GLY A 104 -25.02 -5.48 14.06
C GLY A 104 -25.17 -4.52 12.88
N ASP A 105 -25.23 -3.22 13.16
CA ASP A 105 -25.29 -2.19 12.13
C ASP A 105 -23.90 -1.90 11.58
N ALA A 106 -23.57 -2.56 10.44
CA ALA A 106 -22.28 -2.42 9.79
C ALA A 106 -22.02 -0.97 9.35
N PHE A 107 -23.05 -0.23 8.91
CA PHE A 107 -22.90 1.16 8.52
C PHE A 107 -22.54 2.05 9.72
N ALA A 108 -23.24 1.89 10.84
CA ALA A 108 -22.93 2.63 12.06
C ALA A 108 -21.54 2.32 12.57
N ASN A 109 -21.11 1.05 12.51
CA ASN A 109 -19.78 0.62 12.92
C ASN A 109 -18.67 1.25 12.05
N VAL A 110 -18.84 1.27 10.71
CA VAL A 110 -17.89 1.91 9.79
C VAL A 110 -17.88 3.42 9.98
N ARG A 111 -19.05 4.05 10.17
CA ARG A 111 -19.15 5.48 10.47
C ARG A 111 -18.39 5.85 11.74
N SER A 112 -18.55 5.06 12.80
CA SER A 112 -17.82 5.27 14.06
C SER A 112 -16.30 5.13 13.83
N LEU A 113 -15.84 4.10 13.11
CA LEU A 113 -14.42 3.95 12.78
C LEU A 113 -13.86 5.18 12.08
N VAL A 114 -14.62 5.79 11.17
CA VAL A 114 -14.15 6.91 10.34
C VAL A 114 -14.25 8.26 11.05
N PHE A 115 -15.28 8.48 11.86
CA PHE A 115 -15.57 9.81 12.43
C PHE A 115 -15.32 9.93 13.94
N ASP A 116 -15.28 8.80 14.69
CA ASP A 116 -15.05 8.80 16.13
C ASP A 116 -13.57 8.49 16.46
N ASN A 117 -12.65 9.13 15.72
CA ASN A 117 -11.21 9.01 15.89
C ASN A 117 -10.57 10.41 16.03
N HIS A 118 -9.27 10.44 16.31
CA HIS A 118 -8.52 11.68 16.55
C HIS A 118 -7.97 12.34 15.27
N GLU A 119 -8.31 11.83 14.08
CA GLU A 119 -7.92 12.47 12.84
C GLU A 119 -8.59 13.84 12.64
N PRO A 120 -7.92 14.80 11.98
CA PRO A 120 -8.55 16.07 11.60
C PRO A 120 -9.77 15.85 10.71
N ARG A 121 -10.79 16.70 10.81
CA ARG A 121 -12.03 16.58 10.02
C ARG A 121 -11.81 16.38 8.52
N ALA A 122 -10.89 17.14 7.94
CA ALA A 122 -10.55 16.99 6.51
C ALA A 122 -10.11 15.55 6.19
N ARG A 123 -9.25 14.97 7.04
CA ARG A 123 -8.76 13.59 6.90
C ARG A 123 -9.88 12.57 7.13
N GLN A 124 -10.79 12.82 8.07
CA GLN A 124 -11.96 11.95 8.29
C GLN A 124 -12.85 11.87 7.04
N TYR A 125 -13.06 12.98 6.32
CA TYR A 125 -13.78 12.94 5.04
C TYR A 125 -13.03 12.19 3.92
N GLU A 126 -11.72 12.29 3.88
CA GLU A 126 -10.92 11.47 2.96
C GLU A 126 -11.04 9.98 3.28
N LEU A 127 -10.97 9.62 4.57
CA LEU A 127 -11.19 8.25 5.03
C LEU A 127 -12.60 7.75 4.69
N ALA A 128 -13.63 8.60 4.81
CA ALA A 128 -15.00 8.25 4.41
C ALA A 128 -15.09 7.93 2.90
N ARG A 129 -14.49 8.77 2.05
CA ARG A 129 -14.44 8.52 0.60
C ARG A 129 -13.69 7.24 0.28
N ARG A 130 -12.58 7.00 0.97
CA ARG A 130 -11.81 5.76 0.83
C ARG A 130 -12.61 4.54 1.28
N ALA A 131 -13.31 4.62 2.43
CA ALA A 131 -14.18 3.55 2.90
C ALA A 131 -15.26 3.20 1.88
N LEU A 132 -15.92 4.19 1.29
CA LEU A 132 -16.93 3.99 0.24
C LEU A 132 -16.33 3.36 -1.02
N GLY A 133 -15.13 3.80 -1.43
CA GLY A 133 -14.41 3.20 -2.56
C GLY A 133 -14.13 1.72 -2.33
N ILE A 134 -13.51 1.38 -1.20
CA ILE A 134 -13.22 -0.01 -0.83
C ILE A 134 -14.51 -0.84 -0.70
N PHE A 135 -15.56 -0.28 -0.08
CA PHE A 135 -16.84 -0.97 0.06
C PHE A 135 -17.45 -1.34 -1.31
N ARG A 136 -17.46 -0.41 -2.25
CA ARG A 136 -17.95 -0.68 -3.62
C ARG A 136 -17.13 -1.78 -4.30
N THR A 137 -15.83 -1.76 -4.13
CA THR A 137 -14.94 -2.79 -4.66
C THR A 137 -15.28 -4.16 -4.07
N LEU A 138 -15.50 -4.25 -2.76
CA LEU A 138 -15.87 -5.49 -2.08
C LEU A 138 -17.25 -6.01 -2.52
N VAL A 139 -18.20 -5.12 -2.82
CA VAL A 139 -19.52 -5.50 -3.37
C VAL A 139 -19.38 -6.03 -4.79
N ILE A 140 -18.58 -5.36 -5.65
CA ILE A 140 -18.34 -5.81 -7.03
C ILE A 140 -17.63 -7.17 -7.03
N ALA A 141 -16.64 -7.36 -6.16
CA ALA A 141 -15.93 -8.63 -6.00
C ALA A 141 -16.77 -9.73 -5.30
N GLY A 142 -18.04 -9.46 -5.00
CA GLY A 142 -18.92 -10.45 -4.38
C GLY A 142 -18.55 -10.84 -2.95
N VAL A 143 -17.62 -10.15 -2.30
CA VAL A 143 -17.20 -10.40 -0.90
C VAL A 143 -18.21 -9.87 0.11
N VAL A 144 -18.89 -8.78 -0.26
CA VAL A 144 -19.91 -8.11 0.54
C VAL A 144 -21.20 -8.02 -0.22
N GLU A 145 -22.30 -8.35 0.42
CA GLU A 145 -23.65 -8.23 -0.13
C GLU A 145 -24.47 -7.17 0.61
N VAL A 146 -25.19 -6.36 -0.15
CA VAL A 146 -26.19 -5.43 0.38
C VAL A 146 -27.55 -6.10 0.36
N VAL A 147 -28.07 -6.42 1.54
CA VAL A 147 -29.38 -7.07 1.69
C VAL A 147 -30.46 -5.99 1.74
N PRO A 148 -31.44 -6.01 0.82
CA PRO A 148 -32.53 -5.04 0.85
C PRO A 148 -33.25 -5.06 2.19
N ALA A 149 -33.69 -3.89 2.67
CA ALA A 149 -34.47 -3.79 3.90
C ALA A 149 -35.79 -4.54 3.75
N ALA A 150 -36.13 -5.38 4.72
CA ALA A 150 -37.40 -6.11 4.73
C ALA A 150 -38.62 -5.20 4.94
N VAL A 151 -38.40 -4.00 5.50
CA VAL A 151 -39.45 -3.02 5.83
C VAL A 151 -39.08 -1.64 5.26
N PRO A 152 -40.00 -0.93 4.61
CA PRO A 152 -39.76 0.44 4.14
C PRO A 152 -39.34 1.36 5.30
N GLY A 153 -38.26 2.13 5.11
CA GLY A 153 -37.72 3.07 6.12
C GLY A 153 -36.64 2.49 7.01
N VAL A 154 -36.31 1.21 6.88
CA VAL A 154 -35.15 0.59 7.54
C VAL A 154 -33.98 0.59 6.56
N ALA A 155 -32.78 0.89 7.07
CA ALA A 155 -31.57 0.84 6.25
C ALA A 155 -31.30 -0.59 5.72
N PRO A 156 -30.76 -0.74 4.50
CA PRO A 156 -30.36 -2.04 3.98
C PRO A 156 -29.29 -2.68 4.86
N GLY A 157 -29.37 -3.98 5.05
CA GLY A 157 -28.35 -4.74 5.75
C GLY A 157 -27.09 -4.89 4.90
N ILE A 158 -25.95 -5.05 5.56
CA ILE A 158 -24.66 -5.36 4.92
C ILE A 158 -24.14 -6.64 5.56
N ARG A 159 -23.82 -7.64 4.76
CA ARG A 159 -23.27 -8.90 5.24
C ARG A 159 -22.13 -9.37 4.35
N LEU A 160 -21.27 -10.22 4.91
CA LEU A 160 -20.28 -10.96 4.13
C LEU A 160 -20.97 -12.14 3.42
N THR A 161 -20.55 -12.42 2.20
CA THR A 161 -21.06 -13.53 1.37
C THR A 161 -20.35 -14.84 1.67
N VAL A 162 -19.12 -14.75 2.20
CA VAL A 162 -18.26 -15.88 2.55
C VAL A 162 -18.08 -15.96 4.05
N ASP A 163 -18.12 -17.18 4.59
CA ASP A 163 -17.65 -17.44 5.95
C ASP A 163 -16.14 -17.29 5.94
N LEU A 164 -15.68 -16.15 6.46
CA LEU A 164 -14.26 -15.88 6.56
C LEU A 164 -13.62 -16.89 7.50
N GLN A 165 -12.68 -17.66 7.00
CA GLN A 165 -11.82 -18.46 7.86
C GLN A 165 -11.13 -17.55 8.89
N PRO A 166 -10.84 -18.03 10.12
CA PRO A 166 -10.28 -17.18 11.19
C PRO A 166 -8.99 -16.41 10.82
N ASN A 167 -8.30 -16.86 9.78
CA ASN A 167 -7.07 -16.25 9.26
C ASN A 167 -7.23 -15.59 7.88
N PHE A 168 -8.46 -15.54 7.36
CA PHE A 168 -8.70 -14.86 6.09
C PHE A 168 -8.56 -13.36 6.31
N ALA A 169 -7.64 -12.76 5.61
CA ALA A 169 -7.48 -11.32 5.64
C ALA A 169 -7.03 -10.85 4.26
N LEU A 170 -7.85 -10.05 3.59
CA LEU A 170 -7.40 -9.21 2.49
C LEU A 170 -6.48 -8.13 3.08
N ASN A 171 -5.29 -8.56 3.54
CA ASN A 171 -4.35 -7.70 4.26
C ASN A 171 -3.62 -6.73 3.34
N GLN A 172 -3.52 -7.09 2.07
CA GLN A 172 -2.83 -6.26 1.09
C GLN A 172 -3.80 -5.23 0.50
N PRO A 173 -3.36 -4.00 0.30
CA PRO A 173 -4.21 -2.95 -0.26
C PRO A 173 -4.78 -3.29 -1.64
N LEU A 174 -4.03 -4.05 -2.45
CA LEU A 174 -4.41 -4.45 -3.81
C LEU A 174 -5.10 -5.83 -3.88
N SER A 175 -5.42 -6.48 -2.76
CA SER A 175 -6.15 -7.76 -2.78
C SER A 175 -7.47 -7.70 -3.58
N PRO A 176 -8.28 -6.62 -3.55
CA PRO A 176 -9.47 -6.52 -4.40
C PRO A 176 -9.14 -6.51 -5.90
N PHE A 177 -8.01 -5.92 -6.29
CA PHE A 177 -7.52 -6.01 -7.66
C PHE A 177 -7.08 -7.44 -8.01
N ALA A 178 -6.36 -8.11 -7.09
CA ALA A 178 -5.94 -9.50 -7.32
C ALA A 178 -7.14 -10.41 -7.60
N LEU A 179 -8.23 -10.30 -6.83
CA LEU A 179 -9.47 -11.04 -7.06
C LEU A 179 -10.03 -10.78 -8.47
N ALA A 180 -10.16 -9.50 -8.84
CA ALA A 180 -10.66 -9.14 -10.17
C ALA A 180 -9.75 -9.63 -11.31
N ALA A 181 -8.42 -9.59 -11.11
CA ALA A 181 -7.46 -10.07 -12.11
C ALA A 181 -7.46 -11.60 -12.24
N ILE A 182 -7.68 -12.34 -11.16
CA ILE A 182 -7.81 -13.81 -11.17
C ILE A 182 -9.06 -14.23 -11.96
N GLU A 183 -10.19 -13.52 -11.80
CA GLU A 183 -11.41 -13.80 -12.57
C GLU A 183 -11.18 -13.64 -14.08
N LEU A 184 -10.31 -12.73 -14.51
CA LEU A 184 -9.95 -12.58 -15.93
C LEU A 184 -9.14 -13.74 -16.50
N LEU A 185 -8.46 -14.51 -15.63
CA LEU A 185 -7.70 -15.70 -16.04
C LEU A 185 -8.55 -16.96 -16.11
N ASP A 186 -9.72 -16.98 -15.48
CA ASP A 186 -10.58 -18.15 -15.45
C ASP A 186 -11.15 -18.41 -16.85
N PRO A 187 -10.79 -19.53 -17.52
CA PRO A 187 -11.29 -19.84 -18.84
C PRO A 187 -12.79 -20.14 -18.86
N GLU A 188 -13.42 -20.41 -17.68
CA GLU A 188 -14.85 -20.63 -17.52
C GLU A 188 -15.60 -19.36 -17.07
N ALA A 189 -14.88 -18.29 -16.77
CA ALA A 189 -15.48 -17.02 -16.39
C ALA A 189 -16.32 -16.47 -17.56
N ASP A 190 -17.62 -16.37 -17.34
CA ASP A 190 -18.57 -15.87 -18.35
C ASP A 190 -18.14 -14.44 -18.75
N ALA A 191 -18.06 -14.17 -20.04
CA ALA A 191 -17.67 -12.86 -20.59
C ALA A 191 -18.56 -11.70 -20.06
N SER A 192 -19.68 -12.01 -19.40
CA SER A 192 -20.55 -11.09 -18.69
C SER A 192 -19.93 -10.56 -17.40
N VAL A 193 -19.16 -11.39 -16.66
CA VAL A 193 -18.51 -11.00 -15.40
C VAL A 193 -17.34 -10.06 -15.70
N ALA A 194 -16.54 -10.38 -16.72
CA ALA A 194 -15.46 -9.49 -17.18
C ALA A 194 -15.98 -8.10 -17.60
N ARG A 195 -17.18 -8.03 -18.19
CA ARG A 195 -17.86 -6.77 -18.52
C ARG A 195 -18.40 -6.03 -17.30
N GLN A 196 -18.83 -6.73 -16.25
CA GLN A 196 -19.28 -6.10 -14.99
C GLN A 196 -18.13 -5.48 -14.21
N VAL A 197 -16.95 -6.10 -14.20
CA VAL A 197 -15.73 -5.54 -13.57
C VAL A 197 -15.22 -4.31 -14.34
N ALA A 198 -15.38 -4.30 -15.66
CA ALA A 198 -14.97 -3.21 -16.55
C ALA A 198 -16.05 -2.11 -16.73
N ALA A 199 -17.31 -2.37 -16.33
CA ALA A 199 -18.38 -1.40 -16.49
C ALA A 199 -18.25 -0.26 -15.48
N PRO A 200 -18.39 1.02 -15.90
CA PRO A 200 -18.54 2.11 -14.96
C PRO A 200 -19.73 1.83 -14.06
N ALA A 201 -19.59 2.07 -12.76
CA ALA A 201 -20.65 1.87 -11.77
C ALA A 201 -21.98 2.44 -12.31
N PRO A 202 -23.10 1.68 -12.21
CA PRO A 202 -24.38 2.15 -12.73
C PRO A 202 -24.69 3.53 -12.11
N ALA A 203 -25.06 4.48 -12.96
CA ALA A 203 -25.33 5.88 -12.59
C ALA A 203 -26.56 6.07 -11.66
N HIS A 204 -27.10 5.00 -11.11
CA HIS A 204 -28.20 4.97 -10.15
C HIS A 204 -27.81 4.32 -8.82
N ALA A 205 -26.86 4.95 -8.12
CA ALA A 205 -26.94 4.92 -6.68
C ALA A 205 -27.97 6.01 -6.28
N PRO A 206 -28.97 5.72 -5.43
CA PRO A 206 -29.85 6.79 -4.93
C PRO A 206 -28.95 7.84 -4.28
N ALA A 207 -29.11 9.08 -4.73
CA ALA A 207 -28.47 10.22 -4.11
C ALA A 207 -28.82 10.17 -2.63
N LEU A 208 -27.83 9.91 -1.77
CA LEU A 208 -27.94 10.21 -0.36
C LEU A 208 -27.89 11.73 -0.27
N ASP A 209 -29.08 12.35 -0.31
CA ASP A 209 -29.29 13.72 0.15
C ASP A 209 -28.90 13.76 1.62
N VAL A 210 -27.67 14.12 1.89
CA VAL A 210 -27.19 14.42 3.23
C VAL A 210 -27.34 15.92 3.44
N LEU A 211 -28.48 16.26 4.11
CA LEU A 211 -28.61 17.39 5.04
C LEU A 211 -28.05 18.74 4.54
N SER A 212 -28.95 19.54 3.99
CA SER A 212 -28.91 20.99 4.16
C SER A 212 -30.09 21.34 5.09
N ASP A 213 -29.80 21.62 6.34
CA ASP A 213 -30.67 22.47 7.18
C ASP A 213 -30.59 23.89 6.61
N ASP A 214 -31.65 24.47 6.22
CA ASP A 214 -32.28 25.62 6.84
C ASP A 214 -33.31 26.29 5.94
N ALA A 215 -34.50 26.37 6.50
CA ALA A 215 -35.44 27.47 6.62
C ALA A 215 -36.04 28.16 5.37
N THR A 216 -37.35 28.01 5.36
CA THR A 216 -38.41 29.02 5.16
C THR A 216 -38.76 29.47 3.74
N SER A 217 -40.03 29.26 3.53
CA SER A 217 -41.05 30.11 2.87
C SER A 217 -41.68 29.52 1.62
N ASP A 218 -42.90 29.06 1.85
CA ASP A 218 -44.05 28.94 0.97
C ASP A 218 -44.46 30.27 0.29
N PRO A 219 -45.50 30.34 -0.53
CA PRO A 219 -45.94 29.51 -1.68
C PRO A 219 -46.35 30.36 -2.91
N ALA A 220 -46.82 29.68 -3.93
CA ALA A 220 -47.96 30.08 -4.79
C ALA A 220 -47.76 30.10 -6.29
N LEU A 221 -48.63 29.35 -6.92
CA LEU A 221 -49.46 29.59 -8.11
C LEU A 221 -48.89 29.26 -9.52
N SER A 222 -49.41 28.16 -10.03
CA SER A 222 -50.33 28.07 -11.20
C SER A 222 -49.84 28.36 -12.63
N GLY A 223 -50.21 27.49 -13.54
CA GLY A 223 -50.40 27.71 -14.97
C GLY A 223 -49.80 26.61 -15.82
N ASP A 224 -50.41 25.60 -16.14
CA ASP A 224 -51.41 25.23 -17.19
C ASP A 224 -50.96 25.48 -18.64
N ALA A 225 -51.21 24.46 -19.45
CA ALA A 225 -51.47 24.43 -20.87
C ALA A 225 -50.40 23.74 -21.77
N THR A 226 -50.69 22.47 -22.09
CA THR A 226 -51.26 21.93 -23.34
C THR A 226 -50.43 21.92 -24.60
N SER A 227 -50.33 20.67 -25.15
CA SER A 227 -50.43 20.24 -26.54
C SER A 227 -49.30 20.65 -27.49
N ASP A 228 -48.82 19.92 -28.42
CA ASP A 228 -49.48 19.00 -29.35
C ASP A 228 -48.45 18.16 -30.13
N ALA A 229 -48.91 17.10 -30.67
CA ALA A 229 -48.28 16.11 -31.52
C ALA A 229 -47.69 16.69 -32.83
N THR A 230 -46.70 16.01 -33.37
CA THR A 230 -46.76 15.42 -34.75
C THR A 230 -45.43 14.72 -35.12
N ASP A 231 -45.52 13.43 -35.40
CA ASP A 231 -44.66 12.71 -36.36
C ASP A 231 -45.06 13.12 -37.78
N PRO A 232 -44.29 12.94 -38.87
CA PRO A 232 -43.93 11.63 -39.39
C PRO A 232 -42.61 11.48 -40.20
N GLU A 233 -42.18 10.23 -40.25
CA GLU A 233 -41.63 9.45 -41.40
C GLU A 233 -40.50 9.90 -42.32
N ALA A 234 -39.63 8.92 -42.48
CA ALA A 234 -39.09 8.32 -43.72
C ALA A 234 -37.75 8.83 -44.30
N GLY A 235 -36.86 7.90 -44.50
CA GLY A 235 -35.86 7.99 -45.56
C GLY A 235 -34.51 7.33 -45.30
N ALA A 236 -34.48 6.05 -45.62
CA ALA A 236 -33.35 5.17 -45.96
C ALA A 236 -32.10 5.87 -46.52
N THR A 237 -30.93 5.41 -46.12
CA THR A 237 -29.92 4.67 -46.93
C THR A 237 -28.63 4.49 -46.12
N ALA A 238 -28.21 3.23 -45.98
CA ALA A 238 -26.80 2.90 -45.67
C ALA A 238 -25.95 3.04 -46.94
N PRO A 239 -24.61 3.16 -46.84
CA PRO A 239 -23.78 1.98 -46.94
C PRO A 239 -22.61 1.94 -45.94
N ALA A 240 -22.38 0.81 -45.40
CA ALA A 240 -21.26 -0.12 -45.51
C ALA A 240 -19.82 0.40 -45.31
N ASP A 241 -19.18 -0.34 -44.40
CA ASP A 241 -17.76 -0.69 -44.36
C ASP A 241 -16.73 0.34 -43.85
N ALA A 242 -16.34 0.10 -42.63
CA ALA A 242 -14.92 -0.07 -42.24
C ALA A 242 -14.85 -0.57 -40.80
N SER A 243 -15.08 -1.85 -40.61
CA SER A 243 -14.71 -2.59 -39.41
C SER A 243 -13.19 -2.78 -39.41
N SER A 244 -12.46 -1.92 -38.74
CA SER A 244 -11.19 -2.32 -38.19
C SER A 244 -11.44 -3.01 -36.87
N PRO A 245 -11.07 -4.28 -36.71
CA PRO A 245 -11.12 -4.91 -35.42
C PRO A 245 -10.09 -4.25 -34.51
N ALA A 246 -10.56 -3.69 -33.40
CA ALA A 246 -9.69 -3.39 -32.29
C ALA A 246 -8.89 -4.66 -31.95
N PRO A 247 -7.58 -4.55 -31.62
CA PRO A 247 -6.81 -5.72 -31.24
C PRO A 247 -7.50 -6.35 -30.03
N ALA A 248 -7.99 -7.56 -30.20
CA ALA A 248 -8.43 -8.40 -29.10
C ALA A 248 -7.23 -8.52 -28.17
N ALA A 249 -7.34 -7.94 -26.97
CA ALA A 249 -6.39 -8.15 -25.91
C ALA A 249 -6.25 -9.66 -25.73
N SER A 250 -5.06 -10.18 -25.98
CA SER A 250 -4.73 -11.58 -25.79
C SER A 250 -4.88 -11.90 -24.31
N THR A 251 -5.99 -12.53 -23.94
CA THR A 251 -6.25 -13.06 -22.58
C THR A 251 -5.53 -14.40 -22.37
N ALA A 252 -4.44 -14.66 -23.09
CA ALA A 252 -3.66 -15.87 -22.93
C ALA A 252 -2.73 -15.74 -21.74
N GLY A 253 -3.15 -16.25 -20.57
CA GLY A 253 -2.24 -16.63 -19.51
C GLY A 253 -1.17 -17.62 -20.03
N THR A 254 -0.14 -17.89 -19.25
CA THR A 254 1.00 -18.74 -19.63
C THR A 254 0.63 -20.22 -19.85
N GLY A 255 -0.66 -20.58 -19.77
CA GLY A 255 -1.17 -21.95 -19.83
C GLY A 255 -1.04 -22.73 -18.52
N HIS A 256 -0.56 -22.11 -17.47
CA HIS A 256 -0.43 -22.67 -16.12
C HIS A 256 -1.23 -21.83 -15.10
N TYR A 257 -2.54 -21.96 -15.14
CA TYR A 257 -3.46 -21.16 -14.31
C TYR A 257 -3.00 -20.95 -12.86
N ALA A 258 -2.57 -22.03 -12.19
CA ALA A 258 -2.12 -21.92 -10.80
C ALA A 258 -0.89 -21.00 -10.62
N LEU A 259 0.05 -21.04 -11.55
CA LEU A 259 1.24 -20.18 -11.51
C LEU A 259 0.90 -18.73 -11.87
N ASP A 260 -0.09 -18.54 -12.74
CA ASP A 260 -0.56 -17.21 -13.11
C ASP A 260 -1.30 -16.55 -11.94
N VAL A 261 -2.12 -17.32 -11.19
CA VAL A 261 -2.72 -16.87 -9.93
C VAL A 261 -1.65 -16.44 -8.92
N VAL A 262 -0.60 -17.26 -8.73
CA VAL A 262 0.53 -16.90 -7.87
C VAL A 262 1.18 -15.59 -8.32
N SER A 263 1.38 -15.40 -9.63
CA SER A 263 1.97 -14.16 -10.17
C SER A 263 1.11 -12.92 -9.91
N ILE A 264 -0.21 -13.04 -10.00
CA ILE A 264 -1.15 -11.96 -9.67
C ILE A 264 -1.03 -11.60 -8.19
N ILE A 265 -1.03 -12.59 -7.30
CA ILE A 265 -0.88 -12.38 -5.87
C ILE A 265 0.46 -11.68 -5.59
N GLU A 266 1.56 -12.19 -6.13
CA GLU A 266 2.89 -11.61 -5.94
C GLU A 266 2.96 -10.15 -6.42
N ALA A 267 2.29 -9.80 -7.51
CA ALA A 267 2.29 -8.44 -8.04
C ALA A 267 1.65 -7.41 -7.08
N THR A 268 0.81 -7.86 -6.15
CA THR A 268 0.14 -6.99 -5.16
C THR A 268 0.92 -6.84 -3.85
N LEU A 269 2.00 -7.59 -3.67
CA LEU A 269 2.82 -7.59 -2.45
C LEU A 269 3.95 -6.55 -2.52
N ASP A 270 4.45 -6.18 -1.34
CA ASP A 270 5.66 -5.36 -1.22
C ASP A 270 6.88 -6.05 -1.85
N ASP A 271 7.81 -5.25 -2.37
CA ASP A 271 9.00 -5.75 -3.03
C ASP A 271 10.02 -6.33 -2.04
N PRO A 272 10.37 -7.63 -2.15
CA PRO A 272 11.48 -8.21 -1.43
C PRO A 272 12.81 -7.83 -2.12
N ARG A 273 13.19 -6.55 -2.03
CA ARG A 273 14.33 -5.98 -2.76
C ARG A 273 15.61 -6.82 -2.80
N PRO A 274 16.05 -7.49 -1.69
CA PRO A 274 17.24 -8.36 -1.75
C PRO A 274 17.09 -9.51 -2.74
N VAL A 275 15.89 -10.10 -2.85
CA VAL A 275 15.60 -11.21 -3.80
C VAL A 275 15.64 -10.67 -5.22
N LEU A 276 14.88 -9.60 -5.48
CA LEU A 276 14.78 -9.01 -6.81
C LEU A 276 16.16 -8.54 -7.34
N SER A 277 16.98 -7.96 -6.46
CA SER A 277 18.35 -7.57 -6.82
C SER A 277 19.22 -8.76 -7.19
N GLN A 278 19.08 -9.90 -6.52
CA GLN A 278 19.83 -11.11 -6.86
C GLN A 278 19.33 -11.76 -8.15
N GLN A 279 18.01 -11.82 -8.34
CA GLN A 279 17.43 -12.30 -9.61
C GLN A 279 17.91 -11.44 -10.79
N GLN A 280 17.89 -10.11 -10.65
CA GLN A 280 18.41 -9.21 -11.68
C GLN A 280 19.90 -9.39 -11.92
N PHE A 281 20.71 -9.58 -10.87
CA PHE A 281 22.14 -9.81 -10.99
C PHE A 281 22.44 -11.08 -11.77
N LEU A 282 21.73 -12.18 -11.46
CA LEU A 282 21.89 -13.44 -12.19
C LEU A 282 21.44 -13.33 -13.65
N ALA A 283 20.28 -12.71 -13.91
CA ALA A 283 19.77 -12.48 -15.25
C ALA A 283 20.76 -11.67 -16.12
N ARG A 284 21.34 -10.62 -15.56
CA ARG A 284 22.39 -9.83 -16.20
C ARG A 284 23.66 -10.65 -16.47
N GLY A 285 24.05 -11.50 -15.53
CA GLY A 285 25.20 -12.39 -15.68
C GLY A 285 25.02 -13.38 -16.84
N GLU A 286 23.86 -14.01 -16.92
CA GLU A 286 23.49 -14.92 -18.02
C GLU A 286 23.47 -14.19 -19.38
N ALA A 287 22.86 -13.01 -19.42
CA ALA A 287 22.79 -12.17 -20.60
C ALA A 287 24.15 -11.72 -21.09
N VAL A 288 25.08 -11.33 -20.21
CA VAL A 288 26.46 -11.02 -20.57
C VAL A 288 27.15 -12.23 -21.24
N GLY A 289 26.93 -13.43 -20.69
CA GLY A 289 27.44 -14.67 -21.27
C GLY A 289 26.89 -14.94 -22.68
N ALA A 290 25.58 -14.72 -22.87
CA ALA A 290 24.93 -14.89 -24.18
C ALA A 290 25.41 -13.84 -25.20
N MET A 291 25.46 -12.56 -24.81
CA MET A 291 25.89 -11.44 -25.65
C MET A 291 27.35 -11.57 -26.08
N LYS A 292 28.24 -12.06 -25.18
CA LYS A 292 29.63 -12.35 -25.52
C LYS A 292 29.75 -13.46 -26.57
N ARG A 293 28.94 -14.52 -26.45
CA ARG A 293 28.90 -15.61 -27.44
C ARG A 293 28.35 -15.14 -28.79
N ALA A 294 27.43 -14.18 -28.77
CA ALA A 294 26.90 -13.55 -29.99
C ALA A 294 27.80 -12.49 -30.60
N GLY A 295 28.96 -12.18 -30.00
CA GLY A 295 29.92 -11.22 -30.51
C GLY A 295 29.50 -9.75 -30.40
N ILE A 296 28.52 -9.40 -29.55
CA ILE A 296 28.07 -8.03 -29.34
C ILE A 296 29.20 -7.22 -28.69
N GLU A 297 29.44 -6.00 -29.18
CA GLU A 297 30.48 -5.10 -28.67
C GLU A 297 30.19 -4.62 -27.23
N TYR A 298 31.24 -4.13 -26.55
CA TYR A 298 31.13 -3.80 -25.11
C TYR A 298 30.11 -2.69 -24.82
N ASP A 299 30.13 -1.61 -25.60
CA ASP A 299 29.25 -0.46 -25.37
C ASP A 299 27.78 -0.83 -25.61
N GLU A 300 27.48 -1.52 -26.69
CA GLU A 300 26.16 -2.05 -27.00
C GLU A 300 25.68 -3.04 -25.93
N ARG A 301 26.56 -3.89 -25.39
CA ARG A 301 26.20 -4.76 -24.26
C ARG A 301 25.81 -3.99 -23.02
N MET A 302 26.48 -2.86 -22.73
CA MET A 302 26.16 -2.06 -21.57
C MET A 302 24.77 -1.44 -21.67
N GLU A 303 24.39 -0.94 -22.84
CA GLU A 303 23.05 -0.42 -23.10
C GLU A 303 21.98 -1.51 -22.96
N LEU A 304 22.21 -2.69 -23.56
CA LEU A 304 21.28 -3.81 -23.44
C LEU A 304 21.15 -4.34 -22.01
N LEU A 305 22.21 -4.29 -21.20
CA LEU A 305 22.18 -4.71 -19.80
C LEU A 305 21.35 -3.78 -18.90
N GLU A 306 21.23 -2.50 -19.24
CA GLU A 306 20.39 -1.58 -18.48
C GLU A 306 18.91 -1.97 -18.56
N ALA A 307 18.47 -2.51 -19.70
CA ALA A 307 17.10 -2.96 -19.90
C ALA A 307 16.77 -4.29 -19.18
N ILE A 308 17.79 -5.05 -18.73
CA ILE A 308 17.56 -6.34 -18.07
C ILE A 308 17.20 -6.13 -16.60
N THR A 309 15.99 -6.58 -16.27
CA THR A 309 15.42 -6.56 -14.91
C THR A 309 15.22 -8.00 -14.40
N TYR A 310 14.65 -8.12 -13.22
CA TYR A 310 14.19 -9.40 -12.69
C TYR A 310 12.94 -9.89 -13.46
N PRO A 311 12.60 -11.21 -13.39
CA PRO A 311 11.43 -11.76 -14.09
C PRO A 311 10.12 -11.12 -13.63
N LYS A 312 9.31 -10.71 -14.59
CA LYS A 312 8.02 -10.06 -14.37
C LYS A 312 6.92 -10.77 -15.16
N PRO A 313 6.47 -11.93 -14.70
CA PRO A 313 5.41 -12.66 -15.39
C PRO A 313 4.11 -11.82 -15.45
N LEU A 314 3.39 -11.93 -16.57
CA LEU A 314 2.12 -11.25 -16.82
C LEU A 314 2.19 -9.71 -16.76
N GLU A 315 3.37 -9.08 -16.91
CA GLU A 315 3.54 -7.62 -16.73
C GLU A 315 2.55 -6.82 -17.59
N GLU A 316 2.41 -7.14 -18.86
CA GLU A 316 1.50 -6.42 -19.77
C GLU A 316 0.03 -6.62 -19.41
N LEU A 317 -0.38 -7.85 -19.14
CA LEU A 317 -1.75 -8.18 -18.73
C LEU A 317 -2.13 -7.47 -17.43
N LEU A 318 -1.23 -7.53 -16.45
CA LEU A 318 -1.41 -6.90 -15.14
C LEU A 318 -1.47 -5.37 -15.25
N ALA A 319 -0.62 -4.76 -16.06
CA ALA A 319 -0.63 -3.32 -16.28
C ALA A 319 -1.94 -2.87 -16.94
N GLN A 320 -2.40 -3.56 -17.98
CA GLN A 320 -3.65 -3.23 -18.67
C GLN A 320 -4.88 -3.43 -17.77
N SER A 321 -4.95 -4.57 -17.07
CA SER A 321 -6.06 -4.84 -16.15
C SER A 321 -6.09 -3.90 -14.96
N PHE A 322 -4.92 -3.48 -14.48
CA PHE A 322 -4.81 -2.50 -13.38
C PHE A 322 -5.33 -1.12 -13.81
N GLU A 323 -5.00 -0.64 -15.01
CA GLU A 323 -5.52 0.64 -15.51
C GLU A 323 -7.04 0.61 -15.68
N VAL A 324 -7.59 -0.48 -16.17
CA VAL A 324 -9.06 -0.67 -16.27
C VAL A 324 -9.68 -0.66 -14.88
N PHE A 325 -9.13 -1.41 -13.93
CA PHE A 325 -9.62 -1.45 -12.56
C PHE A 325 -9.48 -0.09 -11.87
N ALA A 326 -8.37 0.60 -12.03
CA ALA A 326 -8.10 1.92 -11.47
C ALA A 326 -9.00 3.02 -12.05
N SER A 327 -9.53 2.84 -13.26
CA SER A 327 -10.50 3.77 -13.84
C SER A 327 -11.82 3.77 -13.07
N SER A 328 -12.24 2.60 -12.59
CA SER A 328 -13.45 2.43 -11.78
C SER A 328 -13.19 2.63 -10.28
N GLN A 329 -11.95 2.40 -9.81
CA GLN A 329 -11.54 2.43 -8.42
C GLN A 329 -10.29 3.32 -8.23
N PRO A 330 -10.40 4.66 -8.37
CA PRO A 330 -9.24 5.56 -8.41
C PRO A 330 -8.30 5.49 -7.18
N TRP A 331 -8.81 5.03 -6.03
CA TRP A 331 -8.02 4.91 -4.79
C TRP A 331 -6.87 3.89 -4.88
N VAL A 332 -6.94 2.92 -5.83
CA VAL A 332 -5.86 1.93 -6.00
C VAL A 332 -4.59 2.54 -6.58
N ARG A 333 -4.67 3.71 -7.22
CA ARG A 333 -3.51 4.44 -7.76
C ARG A 333 -2.56 4.97 -6.68
N ASP A 334 -2.99 4.96 -5.41
CA ASP A 334 -2.11 5.27 -4.28
C ASP A 334 -1.09 4.15 -4.02
N PHE A 335 -1.24 2.99 -4.68
CA PHE A 335 -0.41 1.82 -4.52
C PHE A 335 0.25 1.46 -5.84
N GLU A 336 1.46 0.92 -5.75
CA GLU A 336 2.24 0.48 -6.90
C GLU A 336 1.99 -1.00 -7.15
N LEU A 337 1.63 -1.34 -8.39
CA LEU A 337 1.58 -2.72 -8.84
C LEU A 337 2.98 -3.13 -9.30
N SER A 338 3.52 -4.18 -8.71
CA SER A 338 4.90 -4.63 -8.97
C SER A 338 4.94 -6.11 -9.37
N PRO A 339 4.80 -6.44 -10.66
CA PRO A 339 4.97 -7.81 -11.15
C PRO A 339 6.36 -8.36 -10.81
N LYS A 340 6.40 -9.54 -10.19
CA LYS A 340 7.63 -10.22 -9.76
C LYS A 340 7.40 -11.72 -9.64
N SER A 341 8.48 -12.48 -9.56
CA SER A 341 8.45 -13.93 -9.51
C SER A 341 9.40 -14.42 -8.42
N VAL A 342 8.90 -14.65 -7.24
CA VAL A 342 9.64 -15.22 -6.10
C VAL A 342 9.07 -16.58 -5.73
N VAL A 343 7.79 -16.62 -5.37
CA VAL A 343 7.06 -17.86 -5.08
C VAL A 343 6.93 -18.70 -6.33
N ARG A 344 6.57 -18.07 -7.45
CA ARG A 344 6.51 -18.73 -8.75
C ARG A 344 7.85 -19.38 -9.14
N ASP A 345 8.96 -18.67 -8.99
CA ASP A 345 10.31 -19.20 -9.30
C ASP A 345 10.65 -20.42 -8.42
N MET A 346 10.29 -20.38 -7.14
CA MET A 346 10.44 -21.54 -6.25
C MET A 346 9.63 -22.75 -6.74
N PHE A 347 8.39 -22.54 -7.18
CA PHE A 347 7.53 -23.60 -7.69
C PHE A 347 8.03 -24.15 -9.03
N GLU A 348 8.34 -23.29 -10.00
CA GLU A 348 8.80 -23.70 -11.34
C GLU A 348 10.09 -24.50 -11.27
N ARG A 349 10.97 -24.20 -10.34
CA ARG A 349 12.24 -24.89 -10.14
C ARG A 349 12.19 -25.97 -9.07
N ALA A 350 11.04 -26.19 -8.44
CA ALA A 350 10.85 -27.13 -7.33
C ALA A 350 11.88 -26.95 -6.19
N LEU A 351 12.19 -25.68 -5.86
CA LEU A 351 13.16 -25.35 -4.82
C LEU A 351 12.52 -25.35 -3.44
N SER A 352 13.17 -26.01 -2.50
CA SER A 352 12.89 -25.81 -1.08
C SER A 352 13.37 -24.42 -0.62
N PHE A 353 12.89 -23.97 0.55
CA PHE A 353 13.34 -22.69 1.11
C PHE A 353 14.86 -22.58 1.25
N GLY A 354 15.50 -23.65 1.78
CA GLY A 354 16.96 -23.67 1.96
C GLY A 354 17.73 -23.59 0.64
N GLU A 355 17.25 -24.29 -0.40
CA GLU A 355 17.85 -24.27 -1.74
C GLU A 355 17.69 -22.88 -2.37
N PHE A 356 16.51 -22.26 -2.24
CA PHE A 356 16.27 -20.90 -2.73
C PHE A 356 17.21 -19.89 -2.06
N ILE A 357 17.34 -19.93 -0.73
CA ILE A 357 18.24 -19.05 0.03
C ILE A 357 19.70 -19.25 -0.42
N SER A 358 20.12 -20.52 -0.64
CA SER A 358 21.47 -20.84 -1.08
C SER A 358 21.73 -20.35 -2.51
N GLN A 359 20.81 -20.61 -3.44
CA GLN A 359 20.94 -20.26 -4.85
C GLN A 359 21.05 -18.74 -5.06
N TYR A 360 20.23 -17.98 -4.35
CA TYR A 360 20.19 -16.52 -4.43
C TYR A 360 21.11 -15.83 -3.40
N GLN A 361 21.93 -16.58 -2.65
CA GLN A 361 22.87 -16.07 -1.64
C GLN A 361 22.21 -15.15 -0.60
N LEU A 362 21.01 -15.51 -0.15
CA LEU A 362 20.15 -14.68 0.70
C LEU A 362 20.29 -14.99 2.20
N ALA A 363 21.35 -15.65 2.64
CA ALA A 363 21.55 -16.04 4.05
C ALA A 363 21.40 -14.88 5.05
N ARG A 364 21.72 -13.65 4.66
CA ARG A 364 21.55 -12.45 5.51
C ARG A 364 20.12 -11.88 5.48
N SER A 365 19.28 -12.38 4.59
CA SER A 365 17.92 -11.86 4.32
C SER A 365 16.86 -12.94 4.49
N GLU A 366 17.18 -14.09 5.10
CA GLU A 366 16.25 -15.21 5.32
C GLU A 366 14.92 -14.79 5.96
N GLY A 367 15.00 -13.98 7.01
CA GLY A 367 13.81 -13.49 7.72
C GLY A 367 12.89 -12.63 6.83
N LEU A 368 13.46 -11.87 5.87
CA LEU A 368 12.69 -11.10 4.91
C LEU A 368 12.00 -12.01 3.90
N VAL A 369 12.70 -13.02 3.39
CA VAL A 369 12.13 -14.00 2.46
C VAL A 369 11.01 -14.80 3.14
N LEU A 370 11.24 -15.27 4.36
CA LEU A 370 10.22 -16.00 5.13
C LEU A 370 8.96 -15.15 5.37
N ARG A 371 9.15 -13.86 5.70
CA ARG A 371 8.04 -12.92 5.84
C ARG A 371 7.28 -12.77 4.52
N TYR A 372 7.99 -12.56 3.41
CA TYR A 372 7.39 -12.44 2.09
C TYR A 372 6.54 -13.67 1.71
N LEU A 373 7.07 -14.88 1.94
CA LEU A 373 6.34 -16.13 1.71
C LEU A 373 5.09 -16.23 2.60
N SER A 374 5.19 -15.79 3.86
CA SER A 374 4.03 -15.72 4.76
C SER A 374 2.98 -14.73 4.28
N ASP A 375 3.41 -13.57 3.77
CA ASP A 375 2.51 -12.56 3.23
C ASP A 375 1.84 -13.06 1.93
N ALA A 376 2.58 -13.73 1.05
CA ALA A 376 2.05 -14.37 -0.16
C ALA A 376 1.02 -15.47 0.15
N TYR A 377 1.26 -16.27 1.20
CA TYR A 377 0.31 -17.30 1.64
C TYR A 377 -0.99 -16.71 2.21
N ARG A 378 -0.94 -15.51 2.76
CA ARG A 378 -2.10 -14.86 3.40
C ARG A 378 -2.86 -13.91 2.47
N ALA A 379 -2.26 -13.52 1.36
CA ALA A 379 -2.88 -12.65 0.37
C ALA A 379 -3.92 -13.40 -0.45
#